data_d6269f249eac518d039f249a25d1f6eb
#
_entry.id   d6269f249eac518d039f249a25d1f6eb
#
_cell.length_a   1.000
_cell.length_b   1.000
_cell.length_c   1.000
_cell.angle_alpha   90.00
_cell.angle_beta   90.00
_cell.angle_gamma   90.00
#
_symmetry.space_group_name_H-M   'P 1'
#
loop_
_entity.id
_entity.type
_entity.pdbx_description
1 polymer ?
#
loop_
_entity_poly.entity_id
_entity_poly.type
_entity_poly.pdbx_seq_one_letter_code
_entity_poly.pdbx_strand_id
1 'polypeptide(L)'
;ERLRDWLDPDQTGLSKIASIENIASGDLVSIRGLVSDPIGRPVKNAILKVTGSITETITTGEDGSFQLLNVNRNGQYIITPEKKDHPTNGVNAIDLIAIQKHLLGKDTFDLAWQYVAADATNNALLAVGDIVLLQRLLLGKIQILPSSPSWRFEPSQIIIDPIPSGEPAEVQIMCIKIGDLNSTADPKK
;
A
#
# COMPACT_ATOMS: atom_id res chain seq x y z
N GLU A 1 -37.48 -0.45 54.97
CA GLU A 1 -36.64 -1.70 54.99
C GLU A 1 -36.08 -2.01 53.66
N ARG A 2 -34.71 -1.93 53.58
CA ARG A 2 -33.77 -2.67 52.74
C ARG A 2 -33.53 -2.18 51.31
N LEU A 3 -32.84 -1.06 51.23
CA LEU A 3 -31.99 -0.67 50.10
C LEU A 3 -30.48 -0.85 50.39
N ARG A 4 -30.14 -1.71 51.38
CA ARG A 4 -28.73 -1.87 51.83
C ARG A 4 -28.06 -3.16 51.38
N ASP A 5 -28.73 -4.07 50.69
CA ASP A 5 -28.19 -5.36 50.35
C ASP A 5 -27.70 -5.44 48.88
N TRP A 6 -27.48 -4.31 48.21
CA TRP A 6 -26.99 -4.25 46.81
C TRP A 6 -25.60 -3.62 46.68
N LEU A 7 -24.94 -3.39 47.80
CA LEU A 7 -23.54 -2.99 47.76
C LEU A 7 -22.70 -4.25 48.02
N ASP A 8 -22.23 -4.86 46.96
CA ASP A 8 -21.20 -5.90 46.98
C ASP A 8 -20.01 -5.38 47.80
N PRO A 9 -19.71 -5.97 48.98
CA PRO A 9 -18.60 -5.50 49.80
C PRO A 9 -17.22 -5.76 49.18
N ASP A 10 -17.13 -6.44 48.08
CA ASP A 10 -15.87 -6.89 47.52
C ASP A 10 -15.36 -6.02 46.38
N GLN A 11 -15.99 -4.91 46.04
CA GLN A 11 -15.52 -3.89 45.08
C GLN A 11 -14.62 -4.39 43.92
N THR A 12 -14.46 -5.71 43.75
CA THR A 12 -13.62 -6.30 42.73
C THR A 12 -14.23 -6.22 41.31
N GLY A 13 -15.55 -5.93 41.24
CA GLY A 13 -16.25 -5.71 40.00
C GLY A 13 -16.02 -4.33 39.36
N LEU A 14 -15.68 -3.32 40.15
CA LEU A 14 -15.45 -1.96 39.63
C LEU A 14 -14.03 -1.71 39.15
N SER A 15 -13.06 -2.59 39.48
CA SER A 15 -11.70 -2.46 39.00
C SER A 15 -11.51 -2.91 37.55
N LYS A 16 -12.51 -3.58 36.97
CA LYS A 16 -12.49 -4.00 35.54
C LYS A 16 -13.05 -2.96 34.56
N ILE A 17 -13.67 -1.87 35.08
CA ILE A 17 -14.16 -0.78 34.21
C ILE A 17 -13.16 0.39 34.17
N ALA A 18 -12.06 0.31 34.91
CA ALA A 18 -11.09 1.40 35.07
C ALA A 18 -9.99 1.41 34.00
N SER A 19 -10.14 0.72 32.88
CA SER A 19 -9.25 0.87 31.74
C SER A 19 -9.98 1.26 30.45
N ILE A 20 -10.98 2.14 30.54
CA ILE A 20 -11.20 3.10 29.47
C ILE A 20 -10.06 4.10 29.67
N GLU A 21 -8.95 3.88 29.01
CA GLU A 21 -7.93 4.91 28.90
C GLU A 21 -8.63 6.17 28.41
N ASN A 22 -8.61 7.19 29.25
CA ASN A 22 -9.19 8.49 28.93
C ASN A 22 -8.26 9.12 27.89
N ILE A 23 -8.42 8.73 26.62
CA ILE A 23 -7.69 9.34 25.50
C ILE A 23 -8.15 10.78 25.50
N ALA A 24 -7.29 11.69 25.94
CA ALA A 24 -7.56 13.11 25.87
C ALA A 24 -7.91 13.46 24.42
N SER A 25 -8.94 14.27 24.20
CA SER A 25 -9.39 14.62 22.84
C SER A 25 -8.30 15.26 21.97
N GLY A 26 -7.18 15.69 22.55
CA GLY A 26 -5.97 16.18 21.87
C GLY A 26 -5.03 15.11 21.38
N ASP A 27 -5.23 13.84 21.76
CA ASP A 27 -4.39 12.72 21.35
C ASP A 27 -4.93 11.98 20.11
N LEU A 28 -6.13 12.32 19.65
CA LEU A 28 -6.70 11.79 18.42
C LEU A 28 -6.32 12.66 17.23
N VAL A 29 -5.76 12.03 16.23
CA VAL A 29 -5.27 12.67 15.00
C VAL A 29 -5.75 11.90 13.77
N SER A 30 -5.37 12.35 12.59
CA SER A 30 -5.61 11.61 11.35
C SER A 30 -4.28 11.28 10.64
N ILE A 31 -4.27 10.13 9.95
CA ILE A 31 -3.26 9.79 8.95
C ILE A 31 -3.92 10.00 7.60
N ARG A 32 -3.27 10.77 6.72
CA ARG A 32 -3.75 11.05 5.37
C ARG A 32 -2.68 10.69 4.36
N GLY A 33 -3.09 10.39 3.15
CA GLY A 33 -2.11 10.15 2.12
C GLY A 33 -2.69 10.08 0.72
N LEU A 34 -1.76 9.94 -0.22
CA LEU A 34 -2.06 9.85 -1.64
C LEU A 34 -1.32 8.65 -2.22
N VAL A 35 -2.01 7.87 -3.03
CA VAL A 35 -1.42 6.84 -3.87
C VAL A 35 -1.44 7.32 -5.32
N SER A 36 -0.27 7.42 -5.92
CA SER A 36 -0.11 7.83 -7.33
C SER A 36 0.79 6.87 -8.09
N ASP A 37 0.65 6.85 -9.40
CA ASP A 37 1.58 6.15 -10.27
C ASP A 37 2.89 6.96 -10.48
N PRO A 38 3.90 6.41 -11.19
CA PRO A 38 5.19 7.06 -11.36
C PRO A 38 5.16 8.42 -12.09
N ILE A 39 4.08 8.73 -12.81
CA ILE A 39 3.90 10.02 -13.49
C ILE A 39 2.88 10.93 -12.79
N GLY A 40 2.51 10.59 -11.54
CA GLY A 40 1.67 11.43 -10.68
C GLY A 40 0.16 11.26 -10.89
N ARG A 41 -0.31 10.26 -11.68
CA ARG A 41 -1.74 10.02 -11.84
C ARG A 41 -2.28 9.31 -10.60
N PRO A 42 -3.47 9.69 -10.10
CA PRO A 42 -4.07 9.07 -8.93
C PRO A 42 -4.42 7.60 -9.16
N VAL A 43 -4.14 6.77 -8.17
CA VAL A 43 -4.43 5.34 -8.19
C VAL A 43 -5.69 5.06 -7.38
N LYS A 44 -6.77 4.70 -8.09
CA LYS A 44 -8.03 4.29 -7.50
C LYS A 44 -7.99 2.83 -7.06
N ASN A 45 -8.81 2.49 -6.05
CA ASN A 45 -9.00 1.11 -5.58
C ASN A 45 -7.71 0.42 -5.11
N ALA A 46 -6.69 1.19 -4.69
CA ALA A 46 -5.62 0.62 -3.91
C ALA A 46 -6.14 0.28 -2.50
N ILE A 47 -5.86 -0.91 -2.03
CA ILE A 47 -6.28 -1.42 -0.72
C ILE A 47 -5.12 -1.19 0.24
N LEU A 48 -5.37 -0.50 1.34
CA LEU A 48 -4.40 -0.20 2.37
C LEU A 48 -4.78 -0.98 3.63
N LYS A 49 -4.02 -2.02 3.94
CA LYS A 49 -4.19 -2.80 5.17
C LYS A 49 -3.42 -2.11 6.28
N VAL A 50 -4.14 -1.65 7.28
CA VAL A 50 -3.59 -1.02 8.48
C VAL A 50 -3.58 -2.04 9.61
N THR A 51 -2.44 -2.18 10.28
CA THR A 51 -2.25 -3.04 11.45
C THR A 51 -1.46 -2.30 12.53
N GLY A 52 -1.34 -2.90 13.71
CA GLY A 52 -0.69 -2.28 14.88
C GLY A 52 -1.73 -1.90 15.93
N SER A 53 -1.78 -0.64 16.34
CA SER A 53 -2.73 -0.16 17.38
C SER A 53 -4.20 -0.29 16.96
N ILE A 54 -4.45 -0.41 15.66
CA ILE A 54 -5.77 -0.75 15.10
C ILE A 54 -5.60 -1.76 13.97
N THR A 55 -6.69 -2.39 13.57
CA THR A 55 -6.76 -3.22 12.35
C THR A 55 -7.89 -2.71 11.50
N GLU A 56 -7.55 -2.17 10.33
CA GLU A 56 -8.52 -1.59 9.40
C GLU A 56 -8.08 -1.80 7.95
N THR A 57 -9.03 -1.72 7.03
CA THR A 57 -8.75 -1.76 5.59
C THR A 57 -9.41 -0.56 4.94
N ILE A 58 -8.60 0.26 4.27
CA ILE A 58 -9.02 1.46 3.57
C ILE A 58 -8.83 1.24 2.08
N THR A 59 -9.67 1.86 1.26
CA THR A 59 -9.54 1.84 -0.20
C THR A 59 -9.42 3.26 -0.71
N THR A 60 -8.46 3.51 -1.62
CA THR A 60 -8.26 4.85 -2.20
C THR A 60 -9.42 5.25 -3.10
N GLY A 61 -9.77 6.54 -3.05
CA GLY A 61 -10.80 7.17 -3.88
C GLY A 61 -10.36 7.42 -5.33
N GLU A 62 -11.20 8.10 -6.09
CA GLU A 62 -10.96 8.49 -7.49
C GLU A 62 -9.72 9.38 -7.67
N ASP A 63 -9.40 10.15 -6.66
CA ASP A 63 -8.26 11.06 -6.58
C ASP A 63 -7.02 10.41 -5.96
N GLY A 64 -7.06 9.10 -5.68
CA GLY A 64 -5.98 8.35 -5.05
C GLY A 64 -5.80 8.64 -3.56
N SER A 65 -6.63 9.49 -2.97
CA SER A 65 -6.53 9.85 -1.56
C SER A 65 -7.06 8.76 -0.64
N PHE A 66 -6.52 8.74 0.58
CA PHE A 66 -7.04 7.95 1.70
C PHE A 66 -6.91 8.70 3.00
N GLN A 67 -7.74 8.34 3.98
CA GLN A 67 -7.70 8.92 5.31
C GLN A 67 -8.07 7.90 6.37
N LEU A 68 -7.29 7.86 7.44
CA LEU A 68 -7.55 7.13 8.67
C LEU A 68 -7.82 8.16 9.77
N LEU A 69 -9.02 8.12 10.35
CA LEU A 69 -9.50 9.10 11.31
C LEU A 69 -9.41 8.58 12.74
N ASN A 70 -9.32 9.51 13.70
CA ASN A 70 -9.42 9.21 15.13
C ASN A 70 -8.40 8.17 15.61
N VAL A 71 -7.18 8.24 15.10
CA VAL A 71 -6.08 7.39 15.52
C VAL A 71 -5.35 8.01 16.72
N ASN A 72 -4.91 7.19 17.66
CA ASN A 72 -4.13 7.65 18.80
C ASN A 72 -2.74 8.13 18.31
N ARG A 73 -2.36 9.35 18.67
CA ARG A 73 -1.05 9.95 18.32
C ARG A 73 0.13 9.07 18.74
N ASN A 74 0.01 8.42 19.89
CA ASN A 74 1.07 7.58 20.45
C ASN A 74 0.97 6.11 20.01
N GLY A 75 0.06 5.81 19.06
CA GLY A 75 -0.10 4.49 18.48
C GLY A 75 0.96 4.18 17.43
N GLN A 76 1.21 2.89 17.23
CA GLN A 76 1.99 2.38 16.11
C GLN A 76 1.06 1.90 15.00
N TYR A 77 1.33 2.31 13.78
CA TYR A 77 0.53 1.97 12.60
C TYR A 77 1.43 1.45 11.49
N ILE A 78 1.06 0.31 10.92
CA ILE A 78 1.74 -0.30 9.80
C ILE A 78 0.75 -0.34 8.63
N ILE A 79 1.03 0.40 7.57
CA ILE A 79 0.20 0.46 6.37
C ILE A 79 0.86 -0.36 5.27
N THR A 80 0.17 -1.39 4.79
CA THR A 80 0.64 -2.25 3.70
C THR A 80 -0.31 -2.10 2.51
N PRO A 81 0.13 -1.47 1.42
CA PRO A 81 -0.69 -1.28 0.24
C PRO A 81 -0.72 -2.52 -0.66
N GLU A 82 -1.87 -2.76 -1.28
CA GLU A 82 -2.03 -3.75 -2.36
C GLU A 82 -3.00 -3.24 -3.43
N LYS A 83 -2.85 -3.70 -4.66
CA LYS A 83 -3.81 -3.47 -5.74
C LYS A 83 -3.89 -4.70 -6.62
N LYS A 84 -5.13 -5.11 -6.90
CA LYS A 84 -5.43 -6.21 -7.82
C LYS A 84 -6.18 -5.64 -9.01
N ASP A 85 -5.67 -5.89 -10.20
CA ASP A 85 -6.33 -5.56 -11.45
C ASP A 85 -6.00 -6.61 -12.51
N HIS A 86 -6.38 -6.30 -13.76
CA HIS A 86 -6.04 -7.12 -14.89
C HIS A 86 -4.51 -7.13 -15.09
N PRO A 87 -3.84 -8.28 -15.04
CA PRO A 87 -2.37 -8.35 -15.05
C PRO A 87 -1.71 -7.71 -16.27
N THR A 88 -2.38 -7.68 -17.43
CA THR A 88 -1.87 -7.07 -18.67
C THR A 88 -2.27 -5.61 -18.87
N ASN A 89 -2.90 -4.96 -17.85
CA ASN A 89 -3.22 -3.54 -17.94
C ASN A 89 -1.95 -2.72 -18.20
N GLY A 90 -1.90 -2.01 -19.35
CA GLY A 90 -0.74 -1.22 -19.80
C GLY A 90 0.43 -2.02 -20.36
N VAL A 91 0.54 -3.31 -20.07
CA VAL A 91 1.67 -4.14 -20.51
C VAL A 91 1.52 -4.53 -21.97
N ASN A 92 2.54 -4.29 -22.79
CA ASN A 92 2.51 -4.55 -24.22
C ASN A 92 3.92 -4.86 -24.79
N ALA A 93 4.01 -5.10 -26.09
CA ALA A 93 5.28 -5.47 -26.72
C ALA A 93 6.35 -4.36 -26.70
N ILE A 94 5.94 -3.09 -26.61
CA ILE A 94 6.88 -1.95 -26.55
C ILE A 94 7.67 -2.01 -25.24
N ASP A 95 7.03 -2.42 -24.14
CA ASP A 95 7.68 -2.58 -22.85
C ASP A 95 8.75 -3.67 -22.91
N LEU A 96 8.43 -4.81 -23.54
CA LEU A 96 9.39 -5.90 -23.71
C LEU A 96 10.60 -5.46 -24.54
N ILE A 97 10.37 -4.67 -25.59
CA ILE A 97 11.43 -4.09 -26.42
C ILE A 97 12.30 -3.14 -25.58
N ALA A 98 11.71 -2.33 -24.71
CA ALA A 98 12.45 -1.43 -23.84
C ALA A 98 13.38 -2.21 -22.89
N ILE A 99 12.85 -3.27 -22.24
CA ILE A 99 13.66 -4.15 -21.39
C ILE A 99 14.79 -4.80 -22.20
N GLN A 100 14.49 -5.30 -23.40
CA GLN A 100 15.49 -5.94 -24.25
C GLN A 100 16.60 -4.96 -24.66
N LYS A 101 16.26 -3.74 -25.04
CA LYS A 101 17.24 -2.70 -25.38
C LYS A 101 18.14 -2.37 -24.20
N HIS A 102 17.56 -2.26 -23.01
CA HIS A 102 18.31 -2.01 -21.78
C HIS A 102 19.32 -3.15 -21.51
N LEU A 103 18.89 -4.41 -21.54
CA LEU A 103 19.76 -5.56 -21.33
C LEU A 103 20.89 -5.68 -22.38
N LEU A 104 20.66 -5.19 -23.59
CA LEU A 104 21.65 -5.14 -24.66
C LEU A 104 22.57 -3.92 -24.61
N GLY A 105 22.40 -3.04 -23.61
CA GLY A 105 23.16 -1.79 -23.49
C GLY A 105 22.91 -0.79 -24.62
N LYS A 106 21.78 -0.93 -25.35
CA LYS A 106 21.42 -0.03 -26.48
C LYS A 106 20.61 1.17 -26.01
N ASP A 107 19.99 1.05 -24.86
CA ASP A 107 19.19 2.09 -24.23
C ASP A 107 19.24 1.87 -22.72
N THR A 108 19.10 2.90 -21.91
CA THR A 108 19.15 2.79 -20.46
C THR A 108 17.83 3.24 -19.85
N PHE A 109 17.46 2.68 -18.70
CA PHE A 109 16.36 3.23 -17.94
C PHE A 109 16.81 4.51 -17.23
N ASP A 110 16.05 5.57 -17.40
CA ASP A 110 16.35 6.89 -16.83
C ASP A 110 15.83 7.04 -15.40
N LEU A 111 14.82 6.24 -15.02
CA LEU A 111 14.10 6.37 -13.78
C LEU A 111 14.13 5.07 -12.97
N ALA A 112 14.32 5.20 -11.67
CA ALA A 112 14.46 4.06 -10.76
C ALA A 112 13.23 3.11 -10.78
N TRP A 113 12.03 3.65 -10.91
CA TRP A 113 10.82 2.85 -10.97
C TRP A 113 10.74 1.92 -12.19
N GLN A 114 11.44 2.25 -13.29
CA GLN A 114 11.47 1.40 -14.48
C GLN A 114 12.18 0.06 -14.22
N TYR A 115 13.19 0.05 -13.35
CA TYR A 115 13.84 -1.20 -12.91
C TYR A 115 12.86 -2.06 -12.10
N VAL A 116 12.05 -1.45 -11.23
CA VAL A 116 11.01 -2.16 -10.48
C VAL A 116 9.93 -2.70 -11.42
N ALA A 117 9.49 -1.90 -12.39
CA ALA A 117 8.48 -2.29 -13.38
C ALA A 117 8.98 -3.45 -14.26
N ALA A 118 10.26 -3.47 -14.61
CA ALA A 118 10.85 -4.49 -15.47
C ALA A 118 11.11 -5.83 -14.76
N ASP A 119 11.31 -5.83 -13.43
CA ASP A 119 11.60 -7.03 -12.62
C ASP A 119 10.33 -7.86 -12.37
N ALA A 120 9.90 -8.60 -13.37
CA ALA A 120 8.72 -9.47 -13.31
C ALA A 120 8.94 -10.73 -12.47
N THR A 121 10.18 -11.14 -12.26
CA THR A 121 10.56 -12.27 -11.40
C THR A 121 10.59 -11.91 -9.93
N ASN A 122 10.62 -10.61 -9.59
CA ASN A 122 10.72 -10.10 -8.22
C ASN A 122 11.96 -10.57 -7.46
N ASN A 123 13.09 -10.61 -8.16
CA ASN A 123 14.36 -11.06 -7.57
C ASN A 123 15.41 -9.94 -7.46
N ALA A 124 15.03 -8.70 -7.73
CA ALA A 124 15.86 -7.51 -7.77
C ALA A 124 17.01 -7.56 -8.81
N LEU A 125 16.91 -8.46 -9.78
CA LEU A 125 17.87 -8.59 -10.88
C LEU A 125 17.11 -8.54 -12.21
N LEU A 126 17.50 -7.63 -13.08
CA LEU A 126 16.93 -7.54 -14.41
C LEU A 126 17.66 -8.49 -15.37
N ALA A 127 16.93 -9.44 -15.94
CA ALA A 127 17.47 -10.49 -16.79
C ALA A 127 16.48 -10.94 -17.89
N VAL A 128 16.91 -11.81 -18.77
CA VAL A 128 16.05 -12.38 -19.83
C VAL A 128 14.83 -13.10 -19.25
N GLY A 129 14.92 -13.64 -18.02
CA GLY A 129 13.81 -14.28 -17.31
C GLY A 129 12.60 -13.39 -17.16
N ASP A 130 12.79 -12.08 -16.94
CA ASP A 130 11.72 -11.11 -16.80
C ASP A 130 10.95 -10.92 -18.11
N ILE A 131 11.69 -10.79 -19.22
CA ILE A 131 11.10 -10.73 -20.57
C ILE A 131 10.27 -11.98 -20.85
N VAL A 132 10.80 -13.16 -20.52
CA VAL A 132 10.11 -14.44 -20.75
C VAL A 132 8.82 -14.53 -19.96
N LEU A 133 8.79 -14.09 -18.70
CA LEU A 133 7.58 -14.06 -17.89
C LEU A 133 6.54 -13.09 -18.45
N LEU A 134 6.93 -11.86 -18.79
CA LEU A 134 6.04 -10.87 -19.39
C LEU A 134 5.51 -11.34 -20.75
N GLN A 135 6.35 -11.95 -21.58
CA GLN A 135 5.93 -12.52 -22.85
C GLN A 135 4.91 -13.65 -22.66
N ARG A 136 5.11 -14.54 -21.68
CA ARG A 136 4.14 -15.60 -21.34
C ARG A 136 2.82 -15.03 -20.85
N LEU A 137 2.86 -13.94 -20.08
CA LEU A 137 1.69 -13.22 -19.61
C LEU A 137 0.90 -12.63 -20.79
N LEU A 138 1.57 -11.92 -21.69
CA LEU A 138 0.95 -11.32 -22.88
C LEU A 138 0.34 -12.34 -23.83
N LEU A 139 0.98 -13.51 -23.96
CA LEU A 139 0.48 -14.61 -24.78
C LEU A 139 -0.62 -15.44 -24.07
N GLY A 140 -1.04 -15.05 -22.88
CA GLY A 140 -2.03 -15.79 -22.09
C GLY A 140 -1.60 -17.19 -21.63
N LYS A 141 -0.27 -17.49 -21.68
CA LYS A 141 0.29 -18.75 -21.20
C LYS A 141 0.34 -18.83 -19.67
N ILE A 142 0.35 -17.69 -19.02
CA ILE A 142 0.11 -17.54 -17.57
C ILE A 142 -0.90 -16.42 -17.38
N GLN A 143 -1.71 -16.51 -16.32
CA GLN A 143 -2.73 -15.52 -15.99
C GLN A 143 -2.23 -14.46 -14.99
N ILE A 144 -1.22 -14.81 -14.23
CA ILE A 144 -0.57 -13.95 -13.22
C ILE A 144 0.94 -14.19 -13.25
N LEU A 145 1.70 -13.23 -12.77
CA LEU A 145 3.14 -13.41 -12.52
C LEU A 145 3.33 -14.30 -11.30
N PRO A 146 4.14 -15.38 -11.37
CA PRO A 146 4.26 -16.35 -10.28
C PRO A 146 4.83 -15.80 -8.98
N SER A 147 5.77 -14.86 -9.06
CA SER A 147 6.53 -14.35 -7.92
C SER A 147 6.35 -12.86 -7.68
N SER A 148 5.52 -12.19 -8.47
CA SER A 148 5.31 -10.74 -8.37
C SER A 148 3.83 -10.41 -8.39
N PRO A 149 3.36 -9.47 -7.55
CA PRO A 149 2.05 -8.88 -7.75
C PRO A 149 2.00 -8.08 -9.05
N SER A 150 0.80 -7.81 -9.55
CA SER A 150 0.59 -6.99 -10.76
C SER A 150 1.01 -5.53 -10.57
N TRP A 151 0.91 -5.04 -9.33
CA TRP A 151 1.35 -3.72 -8.90
C TRP A 151 2.25 -3.84 -7.69
N ARG A 152 3.35 -3.09 -7.66
CA ARG A 152 4.21 -2.91 -6.49
C ARG A 152 4.10 -1.50 -5.97
N PHE A 153 4.43 -1.33 -4.72
CA PHE A 153 4.33 -0.04 -4.02
C PHE A 153 5.68 0.36 -3.44
N GLU A 154 6.00 1.64 -3.56
CA GLU A 154 7.16 2.25 -2.94
C GLU A 154 6.73 3.45 -2.07
N PRO A 155 6.93 3.35 -0.76
CA PRO A 155 7.44 2.19 -0.03
C PRO A 155 6.41 1.03 -0.01
N SER A 156 6.89 -0.22 0.07
CA SER A 156 6.03 -1.42 0.15
C SER A 156 5.29 -1.55 1.48
N GLN A 157 5.77 -0.85 2.50
CA GLN A 157 5.17 -0.76 3.83
C GLN A 157 5.56 0.57 4.48
N ILE A 158 4.61 1.19 5.17
CA ILE A 158 4.83 2.43 5.92
C ILE A 158 4.65 2.12 7.40
N ILE A 159 5.63 2.52 8.23
CA ILE A 159 5.56 2.42 9.68
C ILE A 159 5.48 3.84 10.24
N ILE A 160 4.46 4.10 11.04
CA ILE A 160 4.24 5.36 11.73
C ILE A 160 4.25 5.06 13.22
N ASP A 161 5.27 5.60 13.95
CA ASP A 161 5.46 5.32 15.38
C ASP A 161 6.40 6.36 16.03
N PRO A 162 5.94 7.24 16.88
CA PRO A 162 4.58 7.80 16.97
C PRO A 162 4.28 8.83 15.87
N ILE A 163 3.04 9.33 15.83
CA ILE A 163 2.68 10.44 14.92
C ILE A 163 3.25 11.75 15.51
N PRO A 164 4.05 12.51 14.74
CA PRO A 164 4.62 13.77 15.22
C PRO A 164 3.55 14.76 15.71
N SER A 165 3.94 15.63 16.65
CA SER A 165 3.04 16.66 17.17
C SER A 165 2.81 17.77 16.12
N GLY A 166 1.56 18.26 16.05
CA GLY A 166 1.21 19.48 15.31
C GLY A 166 0.39 19.26 14.05
N GLU A 167 0.67 18.24 13.24
CA GLU A 167 0.01 18.00 11.96
C GLU A 167 -0.49 16.55 11.81
N PRO A 168 -1.48 16.29 10.95
CA PRO A 168 -1.77 14.94 10.54
C PRO A 168 -0.55 14.30 9.88
N ALA A 169 -0.35 13.00 10.06
CA ALA A 169 0.70 12.30 9.31
C ALA A 169 0.32 12.24 7.82
N GLU A 170 1.19 12.77 6.97
CA GLU A 170 1.02 12.71 5.52
C GLU A 170 1.87 11.61 4.92
N VAL A 171 1.26 10.78 4.08
CA VAL A 171 1.88 9.61 3.45
C VAL A 171 1.76 9.69 1.94
N GLN A 172 2.88 9.53 1.25
CA GLN A 172 2.92 9.42 -0.22
C GLN A 172 3.36 8.01 -0.60
N ILE A 173 2.62 7.38 -1.48
CA ILE A 173 2.89 6.01 -1.94
C ILE A 173 2.90 6.00 -3.46
N MET A 174 4.00 5.55 -4.04
CA MET A 174 4.09 5.30 -5.48
C MET A 174 3.61 3.90 -5.79
N CYS A 175 2.73 3.75 -6.79
CA CYS A 175 2.20 2.48 -7.26
C CYS A 175 2.75 2.19 -8.66
N ILE A 176 3.54 1.13 -8.79
CA ILE A 176 4.28 0.78 -10.01
C ILE A 176 3.66 -0.45 -10.65
N LYS A 177 3.19 -0.32 -11.89
CA LYS A 177 2.69 -1.44 -12.68
C LYS A 177 3.82 -2.30 -13.19
N ILE A 178 3.83 -3.60 -12.84
CA ILE A 178 4.85 -4.53 -13.31
C ILE A 178 4.61 -4.86 -14.79
N GLY A 179 5.66 -4.69 -15.57
CA GLY A 179 5.67 -4.88 -17.01
C GLY A 179 5.31 -3.65 -17.83
N ASP A 180 4.90 -2.55 -17.22
CA ASP A 180 4.59 -1.29 -17.90
C ASP A 180 5.71 -0.26 -17.66
N LEU A 181 6.55 -0.06 -18.68
CA LEU A 181 7.72 0.83 -18.60
C LEU A 181 7.44 2.24 -19.13
N ASN A 182 6.30 2.44 -19.73
CA ASN A 182 5.93 3.71 -20.37
C ASN A 182 4.68 4.37 -19.73
N SER A 183 4.21 3.82 -18.58
CA SER A 183 3.08 4.32 -17.81
C SER A 183 1.78 4.42 -18.63
N THR A 184 1.50 3.42 -19.47
CA THR A 184 0.26 3.32 -20.25
C THR A 184 -0.86 2.60 -19.50
N ALA A 185 -0.56 1.93 -18.41
CA ALA A 185 -1.56 1.33 -17.54
C ALA A 185 -2.58 2.38 -17.06
N ASP A 186 -3.85 1.97 -16.99
CA ASP A 186 -4.87 2.78 -16.39
C ASP A 186 -4.90 2.53 -14.86
N PRO A 187 -4.47 3.49 -14.02
CA PRO A 187 -4.40 3.29 -12.58
C PRO A 187 -5.77 3.30 -11.89
N LYS A 188 -6.85 3.57 -12.65
CA LYS A 188 -8.23 3.63 -12.13
C LYS A 188 -9.02 2.34 -12.37
N LYS A 189 -8.48 1.42 -13.13
CA LYS A 189 -9.06 0.08 -13.32
C LYS A 189 -8.91 -0.80 -12.12
#